data_fc0b700cbb0fdf62953a38c5714cffcb
#
_entry.id   fc0b700cbb0fdf62953a38c5714cffcb
#
_cell.length_a   1.000
_cell.length_b   1.000
_cell.length_c   1.000
_cell.angle_alpha   90.00
_cell.angle_beta   90.00
_cell.angle_gamma   90.00
#
_symmetry.space_group_name_H-M   'P 1'
#
loop_
_entity.id
_entity.type
_entity.pdbx_description
1 polymer ?
#
loop_
_entity_poly.entity_id
_entity_poly.type
_entity_poly.pdbx_seq_one_letter_code
_entity_poly.pdbx_strand_id
1 'polypeptide(L)'
;MIKTSALNKSLNLLMIVLLSIALHSCGANSGAARSSYQSTTISYYANKFNGKKTASGDVYKHFKMTAAHKTLSFGTKVEIINIANSKKVQVTINDRGPLKSGRAFDLSQGAFKKIGNLNDGILKVKYKVLR
;
A
#
# COMPACT_ATOMS: atom_id res chain seq x y z
N MET A 1 71.37 4.63 -22.68
CA MET A 1 70.40 3.60 -23.02
C MET A 1 69.65 3.23 -21.77
N ILE A 2 68.69 4.03 -21.38
CA ILE A 2 67.27 3.89 -21.50
C ILE A 2 66.54 3.30 -20.31
N LYS A 3 66.01 4.17 -19.53
CA LYS A 3 65.14 3.88 -18.38
C LYS A 3 63.63 3.96 -18.76
N THR A 4 63.22 3.21 -19.78
CA THR A 4 61.79 3.17 -20.21
C THR A 4 60.96 2.13 -19.47
N SER A 5 61.59 1.20 -18.77
CA SER A 5 60.85 0.12 -18.09
C SER A 5 60.18 0.56 -16.76
N ALA A 6 60.75 1.55 -16.08
CA ALA A 6 60.22 2.03 -14.81
C ALA A 6 58.95 2.91 -15.00
N LEU A 7 58.91 3.66 -16.09
CA LEU A 7 57.76 4.54 -16.39
C LEU A 7 56.51 3.72 -16.77
N ASN A 8 56.68 2.63 -17.52
CA ASN A 8 55.55 1.74 -17.89
C ASN A 8 54.98 0.96 -16.71
N LYS A 9 55.82 0.59 -15.73
CA LYS A 9 55.31 -0.09 -14.50
C LYS A 9 54.50 0.86 -13.62
N SER A 10 54.93 2.14 -13.52
CA SER A 10 54.21 3.16 -12.78
C SER A 10 52.88 3.50 -13.44
N LEU A 11 52.84 3.59 -14.77
CA LEU A 11 51.63 3.89 -15.52
C LEU A 11 50.60 2.73 -15.44
N ASN A 12 51.06 1.46 -15.51
CA ASN A 12 50.21 0.31 -15.37
C ASN A 12 49.64 0.17 -13.94
N LEU A 13 50.42 0.50 -12.90
CA LEU A 13 49.95 0.47 -11.53
C LEU A 13 48.91 1.57 -11.29
N LEU A 14 49.06 2.75 -11.88
CA LEU A 14 48.08 3.83 -11.82
C LEU A 14 46.76 3.47 -12.53
N MET A 15 46.83 2.80 -13.69
CA MET A 15 45.65 2.29 -14.41
C MET A 15 44.90 1.25 -13.61
N ILE A 16 45.57 0.34 -12.92
CA ILE A 16 44.95 -0.71 -12.09
C ILE A 16 44.26 -0.07 -10.87
N VAL A 17 44.84 0.93 -10.24
CA VAL A 17 44.26 1.66 -9.12
C VAL A 17 43.01 2.45 -9.54
N LEU A 18 43.03 3.09 -10.70
CA LEU A 18 41.88 3.83 -11.25
C LEU A 18 40.74 2.89 -11.66
N LEU A 19 41.04 1.69 -12.14
CA LEU A 19 40.00 0.67 -12.51
C LEU A 19 39.34 0.04 -11.28
N SER A 20 40.03 -0.02 -10.12
CA SER A 20 39.48 -0.58 -8.88
C SER A 20 38.52 0.36 -8.15
N ILE A 21 38.48 1.66 -8.47
CA ILE A 21 37.59 2.64 -7.85
C ILE A 21 36.20 2.64 -8.54
N ALA A 22 36.10 2.13 -9.77
CA ALA A 22 34.85 2.11 -10.54
C ALA A 22 33.86 1.01 -10.11
N LEU A 23 34.21 0.09 -9.22
CA LEU A 23 33.37 -1.05 -8.83
C LEU A 23 32.71 -0.93 -7.44
N HIS A 24 32.82 0.23 -6.78
CA HIS A 24 32.17 0.46 -5.49
C HIS A 24 30.92 1.33 -5.59
N SER A 25 30.24 1.32 -6.74
CA SER A 25 28.86 1.81 -6.83
C SER A 25 27.90 0.68 -6.45
N CYS A 26 28.02 0.15 -5.25
CA CYS A 26 26.89 -0.49 -4.58
C CYS A 26 25.96 0.64 -4.17
N GLY A 27 25.07 1.03 -5.08
CA GLY A 27 23.88 1.76 -4.74
C GLY A 27 23.13 0.93 -3.70
N ALA A 28 23.24 1.31 -2.43
CA ALA A 28 22.29 0.89 -1.42
C ALA A 28 20.93 1.45 -1.85
N ASN A 29 20.27 0.71 -2.73
CA ASN A 29 18.86 0.89 -2.99
C ASN A 29 18.15 0.45 -1.70
N SER A 30 18.13 1.32 -0.70
CA SER A 30 17.20 1.23 0.41
C SER A 30 15.81 1.43 -0.20
N GLY A 31 15.33 0.37 -0.83
CA GLY A 31 13.96 0.21 -1.25
C GLY A 31 13.11 0.19 0.00
N ALA A 32 12.85 1.36 0.58
CA ALA A 32 11.62 1.55 1.30
C ALA A 32 10.54 1.12 0.30
N ALA A 33 9.98 -0.07 0.53
CA ALA A 33 8.88 -0.57 -0.27
C ALA A 33 7.80 0.51 -0.23
N ARG A 34 7.76 1.37 -1.24
CA ARG A 34 6.67 2.31 -1.45
C ARG A 34 5.44 1.44 -1.55
N SER A 35 4.63 1.45 -0.52
CA SER A 35 3.32 0.82 -0.54
C SER A 35 2.58 1.42 -1.73
N SER A 36 2.60 0.70 -2.85
CA SER A 36 1.93 1.13 -4.07
C SER A 36 0.43 1.02 -3.87
N TYR A 37 -0.31 1.98 -4.43
CA TYR A 37 -1.76 1.86 -4.47
C TYR A 37 -2.18 0.68 -5.34
N GLN A 38 -3.14 -0.08 -4.86
CA GLN A 38 -3.80 -1.16 -5.60
C GLN A 38 -5.22 -0.74 -5.96
N SER A 39 -5.69 -1.11 -7.15
CA SER A 39 -7.06 -0.81 -7.59
C SER A 39 -8.00 -1.97 -7.29
N THR A 40 -9.22 -1.66 -6.87
CA THR A 40 -10.26 -2.64 -6.56
C THR A 40 -11.65 -1.99 -6.63
N THR A 41 -12.68 -2.79 -6.40
CA THR A 41 -14.04 -2.32 -6.09
C THR A 41 -14.36 -2.53 -4.62
N ILE A 42 -15.23 -1.68 -4.09
CA ILE A 42 -15.73 -1.73 -2.73
C ILE A 42 -17.25 -1.58 -2.70
N SER A 43 -17.85 -2.02 -1.61
CA SER A 43 -19.23 -1.74 -1.25
C SER A 43 -19.32 -1.35 0.23
N TYR A 44 -20.48 -1.42 0.82
CA TYR A 44 -20.72 -1.06 2.22
C TYR A 44 -21.69 -2.02 2.89
N TYR A 45 -21.72 -2.00 4.22
CA TYR A 45 -22.60 -2.83 5.03
C TYR A 45 -24.07 -2.45 4.88
N ALA A 46 -24.94 -3.46 4.70
CA ALA A 46 -26.38 -3.26 4.75
C ALA A 46 -26.87 -2.83 6.15
N ASN A 47 -28.02 -2.18 6.23
CA ASN A 47 -28.60 -1.65 7.48
C ASN A 47 -28.75 -2.70 8.58
N LYS A 48 -29.07 -3.95 8.21
CA LYS A 48 -29.29 -5.06 9.15
C LYS A 48 -28.07 -5.42 10.00
N PHE A 49 -26.87 -4.98 9.63
CA PHE A 49 -25.63 -5.28 10.36
C PHE A 49 -25.35 -4.30 11.50
N ASN A 50 -26.03 -3.15 11.54
CA ASN A 50 -25.81 -2.18 12.61
C ASN A 50 -26.12 -2.77 13.99
N GLY A 51 -25.15 -2.70 14.89
CA GLY A 51 -25.27 -3.28 16.24
C GLY A 51 -24.84 -4.73 16.36
N LYS A 52 -24.51 -5.43 15.26
CA LYS A 52 -24.02 -6.81 15.29
C LYS A 52 -22.52 -6.88 15.52
N LYS A 53 -22.06 -7.97 16.12
CA LYS A 53 -20.62 -8.23 16.29
C LYS A 53 -19.96 -8.56 14.97
N THR A 54 -18.75 -8.02 14.76
CA THR A 54 -17.85 -8.36 13.68
C THR A 54 -16.97 -9.56 14.04
N ALA A 55 -16.18 -10.06 13.08
CA ALA A 55 -15.25 -11.16 13.33
C ALA A 55 -14.17 -10.83 14.37
N SER A 56 -13.82 -9.56 14.56
CA SER A 56 -12.88 -9.11 15.59
C SER A 56 -13.51 -9.09 17.00
N GLY A 57 -14.83 -9.23 17.11
CA GLY A 57 -15.58 -9.06 18.35
C GLY A 57 -16.11 -7.65 18.59
N ASP A 58 -15.72 -6.68 17.78
CA ASP A 58 -16.26 -5.32 17.83
C ASP A 58 -17.74 -5.30 17.45
N VAL A 59 -18.47 -4.33 17.99
CA VAL A 59 -19.84 -4.07 17.54
C VAL A 59 -19.78 -3.13 16.33
N TYR A 60 -20.33 -3.58 15.20
CA TYR A 60 -20.43 -2.75 14.00
C TYR A 60 -21.38 -1.57 14.22
N LYS A 61 -20.93 -0.39 13.84
CA LYS A 61 -21.72 0.85 13.84
C LYS A 61 -21.52 1.60 12.54
N HIS A 62 -22.63 2.05 11.92
CA HIS A 62 -22.57 2.79 10.66
C HIS A 62 -21.65 4.01 10.67
N PHE A 63 -21.53 4.70 11.79
CA PHE A 63 -20.75 5.93 11.90
C PHE A 63 -19.25 5.72 12.11
N LYS A 64 -18.81 4.52 12.48
CA LYS A 64 -17.39 4.23 12.70
C LYS A 64 -16.66 4.09 11.37
N MET A 65 -15.39 4.51 11.32
CA MET A 65 -14.53 4.39 10.14
C MET A 65 -13.86 3.01 10.09
N THR A 66 -14.64 1.97 9.74
CA THR A 66 -14.20 0.57 9.74
C THR A 66 -14.52 -0.10 8.41
N ALA A 67 -13.87 -1.24 8.17
CA ALA A 67 -14.11 -2.05 6.99
C ALA A 67 -13.86 -3.54 7.27
N ALA A 68 -14.50 -4.39 6.47
CA ALA A 68 -14.14 -5.80 6.33
C ALA A 68 -13.11 -6.00 5.23
N HIS A 69 -12.19 -6.92 5.45
CA HIS A 69 -11.25 -7.43 4.45
C HIS A 69 -10.99 -8.92 4.69
N LYS A 70 -10.72 -9.66 3.61
CA LYS A 70 -10.60 -11.13 3.68
C LYS A 70 -9.43 -11.59 4.56
N THR A 71 -8.29 -10.92 4.50
CA THR A 71 -7.04 -11.43 5.08
C THR A 71 -6.22 -10.41 5.88
N LEU A 72 -6.40 -9.10 5.69
CA LEU A 72 -5.66 -8.10 6.46
C LEU A 72 -5.94 -8.24 7.95
N SER A 73 -4.90 -8.15 8.78
CA SER A 73 -5.02 -8.27 10.23
C SER A 73 -5.97 -7.23 10.80
N PHE A 74 -6.73 -7.61 11.83
CA PHE A 74 -7.57 -6.66 12.57
C PHE A 74 -6.72 -5.53 13.17
N GLY A 75 -7.22 -4.30 13.12
CA GLY A 75 -6.48 -3.10 13.50
C GLY A 75 -5.66 -2.47 12.38
N THR A 76 -5.50 -3.14 11.24
CA THR A 76 -4.80 -2.57 10.08
C THR A 76 -5.52 -1.32 9.60
N LYS A 77 -4.75 -0.23 9.38
CA LYS A 77 -5.24 1.02 8.79
C LYS A 77 -5.05 0.98 7.28
N VAL A 78 -6.09 1.37 6.56
CA VAL A 78 -6.09 1.41 5.10
C VAL A 78 -6.59 2.76 4.63
N GLU A 79 -5.84 3.42 3.76
CA GLU A 79 -6.30 4.60 3.02
C GLU A 79 -6.98 4.14 1.74
N ILE A 80 -8.19 4.63 1.51
CA ILE A 80 -9.01 4.32 0.33
C ILE A 80 -9.37 5.62 -0.38
N ILE A 81 -9.16 5.66 -1.69
CA ILE A 81 -9.41 6.83 -2.54
C ILE A 81 -10.37 6.45 -3.65
N ASN A 82 -11.50 7.15 -3.75
CA ASN A 82 -12.41 7.03 -4.87
C ASN A 82 -11.76 7.60 -6.13
N ILE A 83 -11.62 6.77 -7.17
CA ILE A 83 -10.95 7.15 -8.42
C ILE A 83 -11.73 8.26 -9.16
N ALA A 84 -13.07 8.26 -9.05
CA ALA A 84 -13.92 9.19 -9.78
C ALA A 84 -13.84 10.64 -9.27
N ASN A 85 -13.63 10.86 -7.96
CA ASN A 85 -13.70 12.19 -7.33
C ASN A 85 -12.47 12.54 -6.49
N SER A 86 -11.50 11.63 -6.36
CA SER A 86 -10.28 11.79 -5.55
C SER A 86 -10.51 11.98 -4.04
N LYS A 87 -11.74 11.79 -3.55
CA LYS A 87 -12.03 11.81 -2.11
C LYS A 87 -11.43 10.59 -1.45
N LYS A 88 -10.92 10.75 -0.23
CA LYS A 88 -10.26 9.71 0.51
C LYS A 88 -10.82 9.54 1.92
N VAL A 89 -10.69 8.33 2.43
CA VAL A 89 -11.04 7.95 3.80
C VAL A 89 -10.01 6.97 4.33
N GLN A 90 -9.71 7.04 5.62
CA GLN A 90 -8.94 6.03 6.33
C GLN A 90 -9.90 5.16 7.14
N VAL A 91 -9.76 3.84 7.02
CA VAL A 91 -10.55 2.87 7.75
C VAL A 91 -9.66 1.91 8.54
N THR A 92 -10.23 1.32 9.59
CA THR A 92 -9.61 0.25 10.37
C THR A 92 -10.27 -1.07 10.03
N ILE A 93 -9.48 -2.10 9.73
CA ILE A 93 -9.99 -3.45 9.49
C ILE A 93 -10.39 -4.09 10.81
N ASN A 94 -11.66 -4.51 10.93
CA ASN A 94 -12.19 -5.17 12.11
C ASN A 94 -13.13 -6.34 11.79
N ASP A 95 -13.25 -6.73 10.52
CA ASP A 95 -14.14 -7.81 10.11
C ASP A 95 -13.59 -8.59 8.94
N ARG A 96 -14.20 -9.75 8.64
CA ARG A 96 -13.89 -10.62 7.51
C ARG A 96 -14.97 -10.51 6.44
N GLY A 97 -14.54 -10.47 5.19
CA GLY A 97 -15.35 -10.27 3.99
C GLY A 97 -14.70 -9.23 3.10
N PRO A 98 -15.33 -8.85 2.00
CA PRO A 98 -16.57 -9.37 1.42
C PRO A 98 -16.42 -10.80 0.88
N LEU A 99 -17.51 -11.54 0.86
CA LEU A 99 -17.52 -12.90 0.29
C LEU A 99 -17.67 -12.91 -1.24
N LYS A 100 -17.93 -11.76 -1.84
CA LYS A 100 -18.07 -11.61 -3.30
C LYS A 100 -16.72 -11.43 -3.97
N SER A 101 -16.52 -12.14 -5.09
CA SER A 101 -15.35 -11.97 -5.94
C SER A 101 -15.28 -10.53 -6.50
N GLY A 102 -14.06 -10.02 -6.72
CA GLY A 102 -13.81 -8.70 -7.30
C GLY A 102 -13.94 -7.51 -6.34
N ARG A 103 -14.42 -7.72 -5.09
CA ARG A 103 -14.45 -6.70 -4.05
C ARG A 103 -13.39 -7.00 -2.99
N ALA A 104 -12.60 -5.99 -2.64
CA ALA A 104 -11.60 -6.13 -1.59
C ALA A 104 -12.14 -5.73 -0.21
N PHE A 105 -13.04 -4.76 -0.14
CA PHE A 105 -13.55 -4.23 1.12
C PHE A 105 -15.07 -4.04 1.10
N ASP A 106 -15.69 -4.24 2.26
CA ASP A 106 -16.99 -3.68 2.62
C ASP A 106 -16.77 -2.62 3.70
N LEU A 107 -17.07 -1.37 3.37
CA LEU A 107 -16.90 -0.23 4.29
C LEU A 107 -18.12 -0.08 5.19
N SER A 108 -17.90 0.52 6.37
CA SER A 108 -19.02 1.10 7.10
C SER A 108 -19.72 2.15 6.24
N GLN A 109 -21.01 2.36 6.46
CA GLN A 109 -21.75 3.37 5.68
C GLN A 109 -21.18 4.78 5.87
N GLY A 110 -20.72 5.11 7.08
CA GLY A 110 -20.08 6.40 7.36
C GLY A 110 -18.78 6.59 6.57
N ALA A 111 -17.95 5.56 6.47
CA ALA A 111 -16.73 5.61 5.66
C ALA A 111 -17.05 5.74 4.17
N PHE A 112 -18.01 4.97 3.67
CA PHE A 112 -18.42 5.03 2.26
C PHE A 112 -18.94 6.42 1.88
N LYS A 113 -19.76 7.03 2.74
CA LYS A 113 -20.31 8.40 2.54
C LYS A 113 -19.23 9.49 2.47
N LYS A 114 -18.04 9.25 3.07
CA LYS A 114 -16.91 10.18 2.97
C LYS A 114 -16.36 10.29 1.55
N ILE A 115 -16.50 9.25 0.74
CA ILE A 115 -15.91 9.15 -0.60
C ILE A 115 -16.91 8.96 -1.74
N GLY A 116 -18.17 8.72 -1.45
CA GLY A 116 -19.21 8.51 -2.45
C GLY A 116 -20.62 8.63 -1.88
N ASN A 117 -21.60 8.23 -2.67
CA ASN A 117 -23.01 8.19 -2.28
C ASN A 117 -23.45 6.72 -2.09
N LEU A 118 -24.26 6.44 -1.06
CA LEU A 118 -24.78 5.08 -0.85
C LEU A 118 -25.60 4.55 -2.04
N ASN A 119 -26.23 5.45 -2.82
CA ASN A 119 -26.95 5.07 -4.02
C ASN A 119 -26.06 4.50 -5.13
N ASP A 120 -24.74 4.78 -5.11
CA ASP A 120 -23.79 4.20 -6.06
C ASP A 120 -23.63 2.69 -5.86
N GLY A 121 -23.82 2.19 -4.65
CA GLY A 121 -23.72 0.79 -4.27
C GLY A 121 -22.30 0.22 -4.29
N ILE A 122 -21.59 0.45 -5.37
CA ILE A 122 -20.20 0.00 -5.61
C ILE A 122 -19.37 1.17 -6.12
N LEU A 123 -18.14 1.30 -5.60
CA LEU A 123 -17.17 2.29 -6.08
C LEU A 123 -15.91 1.61 -6.59
N LYS A 124 -15.33 2.16 -7.65
CA LYS A 124 -13.95 1.85 -8.07
C LYS A 124 -12.98 2.73 -7.28
N VAL A 125 -12.05 2.11 -6.59
CA VAL A 125 -11.12 2.79 -5.69
C VAL A 125 -9.69 2.32 -5.91
N LYS A 126 -8.75 3.12 -5.43
CA LYS A 126 -7.38 2.68 -5.16
C LYS A 126 -7.13 2.75 -3.65
N TYR A 127 -6.35 1.82 -3.13
CA TYR A 127 -6.07 1.74 -1.70
C TYR A 127 -4.62 1.43 -1.42
N LYS A 128 -4.16 1.76 -0.24
CA LYS A 128 -2.88 1.31 0.32
C LYS A 128 -3.01 1.02 1.82
N VAL A 129 -2.28 0.02 2.28
CA VAL A 129 -2.14 -0.26 3.70
C VAL A 129 -1.19 0.77 4.31
N LEU A 130 -1.61 1.39 5.42
CA LEU A 130 -0.80 2.33 6.19
C LEU A 130 0.02 1.55 7.23
N ARG A 131 1.29 1.89 7.34
CA ARG A 131 2.22 1.29 8.32
C ARG A 131 2.38 2.22 9.50
#